data_8ddf01fc5773c4e5281ebb82acf6e06b
#
_entry.id   8ddf01fc5773c4e5281ebb82acf6e06b
#
_cell.length_a   1.000
_cell.length_b   1.000
_cell.length_c   1.000
_cell.angle_alpha   90.00
_cell.angle_beta   90.00
_cell.angle_gamma   90.00
#
_symmetry.space_group_name_H-M   'P 1'
#
loop_
_entity.id
_entity.type
_entity.pdbx_description
1 polymer ?
#
loop_
_entity_poly.entity_id
_entity_poly.type
_entity_poly.pdbx_seq_one_letter_code
_entity_poly.pdbx_strand_id
1 'polypeptide(L)'
;MPSPTLTAVLETTQGVIELRLFPETAPKACENFAGLIEKGYYNGIIFHRVIPEFMLQGGDPTGTGSGGASIWGRNFEDECKPDVKFDRKGLLAMANAGPGTNGSQFFITTAATPWLHMKHTIFGEVVKGYDVVEKIERTETDMSDRPKQKQQIVKASIKKG
;
A
#
# COMPACT_ATOMS: atom_id res chain seq x y z
N MET A 1 26.84 -6.46 -5.26
CA MET A 1 26.07 -7.06 -4.16
C MET A 1 24.61 -6.70 -4.31
N PRO A 2 23.73 -7.69 -4.35
CA PRO A 2 22.32 -7.37 -4.36
C PRO A 2 21.93 -6.72 -3.04
N SER A 3 21.00 -5.77 -3.12
CA SER A 3 20.43 -5.14 -1.92
C SER A 3 19.71 -6.17 -1.07
N PRO A 4 19.74 -6.03 0.27
CA PRO A 4 18.94 -6.91 1.12
C PRO A 4 17.47 -6.87 0.72
N THR A 5 16.83 -8.01 0.71
CA THR A 5 15.39 -8.08 0.43
C THR A 5 14.63 -7.49 1.62
N LEU A 6 13.77 -6.52 1.36
CA LEU A 6 12.89 -5.95 2.36
C LEU A 6 11.48 -6.46 2.11
N THR A 7 10.90 -7.09 3.11
CA THR A 7 9.53 -7.59 3.06
C THR A 7 8.73 -6.95 4.17
N ALA A 8 7.60 -6.31 3.81
CA ALA A 8 6.67 -5.79 4.79
C ALA A 8 5.67 -6.89 5.13
N VAL A 9 5.44 -7.12 6.41
CA VAL A 9 4.48 -8.11 6.88
C VAL A 9 3.31 -7.37 7.51
N LEU A 10 2.13 -7.48 6.92
CA LEU A 10 0.91 -6.87 7.43
C LEU A 10 0.04 -7.95 8.05
N GLU A 11 -0.10 -7.93 9.36
CA GLU A 11 -1.05 -8.80 10.06
C GLU A 11 -2.38 -8.08 10.08
N THR A 12 -3.33 -8.59 9.30
CA THR A 12 -4.64 -7.95 9.16
C THR A 12 -5.74 -8.77 9.83
N THR A 13 -6.93 -8.20 9.93
CA THR A 13 -8.09 -8.90 10.48
C THR A 13 -8.50 -10.12 9.66
N GLN A 14 -8.03 -10.25 8.41
CA GLN A 14 -8.32 -11.41 7.55
C GLN A 14 -7.16 -12.39 7.45
N GLY A 15 -6.00 -12.04 7.98
CA GLY A 15 -4.80 -12.87 7.90
C GLY A 15 -3.56 -12.04 7.57
N VAL A 16 -2.49 -12.72 7.19
CA VAL A 16 -1.18 -12.10 6.96
C VAL A 16 -0.93 -11.90 5.47
N ILE A 17 -0.47 -10.70 5.12
CA ILE A 17 -0.03 -10.34 3.76
C ILE A 17 1.45 -9.99 3.83
N GLU A 18 2.27 -10.58 2.94
CA GLU A 18 3.68 -10.21 2.83
C GLU A 18 3.91 -9.48 1.51
N LEU A 19 4.57 -8.35 1.60
CA LEU A 19 4.84 -7.45 0.48
C LEU A 19 6.35 -7.30 0.32
N ARG A 20 6.86 -7.70 -0.84
CA ARG A 20 8.26 -7.45 -1.17
C ARG A 20 8.39 -6.03 -1.67
N LEU A 21 9.31 -5.26 -1.09
CA LEU A 21 9.54 -3.87 -1.49
C LEU A 21 10.60 -3.78 -2.58
N PHE A 22 10.53 -2.72 -3.41
CA PHE A 22 11.45 -2.48 -4.52
C PHE A 22 12.30 -1.24 -4.26
N PRO A 23 13.28 -1.29 -3.34
CA PRO A 23 14.06 -0.09 -3.01
C PRO A 23 14.91 0.44 -4.17
N GLU A 24 15.25 -0.41 -5.14
CA GLU A 24 15.98 0.01 -6.33
C GLU A 24 15.10 0.80 -7.28
N THR A 25 13.81 0.52 -7.31
CA THR A 25 12.84 1.18 -8.18
C THR A 25 12.31 2.45 -7.56
N ALA A 26 11.99 2.41 -6.28
CA ALA A 26 11.36 3.53 -5.56
C ALA A 26 11.97 3.67 -4.16
N PRO A 27 13.21 4.18 -4.08
CA PRO A 27 13.92 4.24 -2.80
C PRO A 27 13.22 5.09 -1.75
N LYS A 28 12.63 6.22 -2.13
CA LYS A 28 11.93 7.09 -1.16
C LYS A 28 10.64 6.46 -0.67
N ALA A 29 9.85 5.90 -1.57
CA ALA A 29 8.59 5.24 -1.18
C ALA A 29 8.88 4.06 -0.25
N CYS A 30 9.91 3.27 -0.53
CA CYS A 30 10.30 2.14 0.33
C CYS A 30 10.82 2.62 1.68
N GLU A 31 11.65 3.65 1.70
CA GLU A 31 12.17 4.23 2.94
C GLU A 31 11.02 4.77 3.81
N ASN A 32 10.08 5.47 3.19
CA ASN A 32 8.91 5.99 3.85
C ASN A 32 8.05 4.87 4.46
N PHE A 33 7.70 3.89 3.63
CA PHE A 33 6.85 2.79 4.06
C PHE A 33 7.48 1.97 5.18
N ALA A 34 8.75 1.58 5.00
CA ALA A 34 9.48 0.82 6.02
C ALA A 34 9.65 1.63 7.31
N GLY A 35 9.96 2.91 7.19
CA GLY A 35 10.12 3.79 8.35
C GLY A 35 8.82 3.97 9.13
N LEU A 36 7.70 4.14 8.43
CA LEU A 36 6.39 4.25 9.08
C LEU A 36 6.01 2.93 9.78
N ILE A 37 6.32 1.80 9.15
CA ILE A 37 6.09 0.48 9.76
C ILE A 37 6.91 0.33 11.05
N GLU A 38 8.18 0.68 11.01
CA GLU A 38 9.07 0.55 12.17
C GLU A 38 8.64 1.45 13.34
N LYS A 39 7.99 2.57 13.05
CA LYS A 39 7.42 3.47 14.07
C LYS A 39 6.09 3.00 14.62
N GLY A 40 5.53 1.92 14.07
CA GLY A 40 4.19 1.46 14.44
C GLY A 40 3.06 2.31 13.89
N TYR A 41 3.34 3.15 12.89
CA TYR A 41 2.39 4.12 12.34
C TYR A 41 1.15 3.43 11.75
N TYR A 42 1.34 2.30 11.07
CA TYR A 42 0.24 1.59 10.41
C TYR A 42 -0.54 0.66 11.34
N ASN A 43 -0.10 0.47 12.57
CA ASN A 43 -0.80 -0.42 13.50
C ASN A 43 -2.17 0.17 13.83
N GLY A 44 -3.22 -0.61 13.62
CA GLY A 44 -4.59 -0.18 13.87
C GLY A 44 -5.25 0.60 12.75
N ILE A 45 -4.55 0.87 11.65
CA ILE A 45 -5.11 1.62 10.52
C ILE A 45 -5.96 0.71 9.64
N ILE A 46 -7.10 1.22 9.18
CA ILE A 46 -8.05 0.47 8.36
C ILE A 46 -7.77 0.64 6.86
N PHE A 47 -8.28 -0.32 6.08
CA PHE A 47 -8.44 -0.13 4.64
C PHE A 47 -9.77 0.61 4.45
N HIS A 48 -9.69 1.90 4.26
CA HIS A 48 -10.87 2.77 4.22
C HIS A 48 -11.58 2.80 2.87
N ARG A 49 -10.93 2.26 1.83
CA ARG A 49 -11.50 2.23 0.49
C ARG A 49 -11.14 0.91 -0.18
N VAL A 50 -12.16 0.16 -0.59
CA VAL A 50 -12.00 -1.14 -1.24
C VAL A 50 -12.91 -1.18 -2.44
N ILE A 51 -12.34 -1.36 -3.63
CA ILE A 51 -13.09 -1.46 -4.88
C ILE A 51 -12.71 -2.77 -5.56
N PRO A 52 -13.65 -3.74 -5.67
CA PRO A 52 -13.36 -5.01 -6.36
C PRO A 52 -12.86 -4.78 -7.78
N GLU A 53 -11.92 -5.62 -8.19
CA GLU A 53 -11.28 -5.55 -9.50
C GLU A 53 -10.58 -4.21 -9.76
N PHE A 54 -10.13 -3.55 -8.69
CA PHE A 54 -9.36 -2.33 -8.75
C PHE A 54 -8.26 -2.34 -7.68
N MET A 55 -8.62 -2.05 -6.41
CA MET A 55 -7.58 -1.96 -5.36
C MET A 55 -8.17 -1.94 -3.95
N LEU A 56 -7.26 -2.15 -2.97
CA LEU A 56 -7.51 -1.89 -1.55
C LEU A 56 -6.64 -0.70 -1.15
N GLN A 57 -7.22 0.32 -0.56
CA GLN A 57 -6.47 1.51 -0.13
C GLN A 57 -6.53 1.69 1.39
N GLY A 58 -5.38 1.97 1.98
CA GLY A 58 -5.26 2.19 3.42
C GLY A 58 -4.10 3.11 3.72
N GLY A 59 -3.72 3.17 5.00
CA GLY A 59 -2.56 3.94 5.42
C GLY A 59 -2.87 5.35 5.94
N ASP A 60 -4.15 5.70 6.04
CA ASP A 60 -4.58 6.99 6.60
C ASP A 60 -4.99 6.77 8.07
N PRO A 61 -4.25 7.34 9.04
CA PRO A 61 -4.61 7.15 10.45
C PRO A 61 -5.97 7.73 10.83
N THR A 62 -6.50 8.67 10.05
CA THR A 62 -7.85 9.21 10.29
C THR A 62 -8.93 8.33 9.66
N GLY A 63 -8.56 7.44 8.73
CA GLY A 63 -9.51 6.56 8.05
C GLY A 63 -10.48 7.27 7.11
N THR A 64 -10.21 8.51 6.74
CA THR A 64 -11.11 9.32 5.91
C THR A 64 -10.67 9.43 4.44
N GLY A 65 -9.42 9.11 4.16
CA GLY A 65 -8.80 9.31 2.85
C GLY A 65 -8.12 10.67 2.70
N SER A 66 -8.25 11.54 3.69
CA SER A 66 -7.69 12.90 3.64
C SER A 66 -6.46 13.08 4.53
N GLY A 67 -6.12 12.10 5.34
CA GLY A 67 -5.06 12.22 6.32
C GLY A 67 -3.81 11.44 5.94
N GLY A 68 -2.86 11.47 6.86
CA GLY A 68 -1.60 10.74 6.74
C GLY A 68 -0.45 11.63 6.30
N ALA A 69 0.74 11.31 6.81
CA ALA A 69 1.95 12.05 6.47
C ALA A 69 3.11 11.08 6.30
N SER A 70 4.10 11.46 5.49
CA SER A 70 5.31 10.67 5.31
C SER A 70 6.19 10.72 6.58
N ILE A 71 7.24 9.91 6.60
CA ILE A 71 8.21 9.92 7.70
C ILE A 71 8.91 11.27 7.84
N TRP A 72 8.90 12.08 6.77
CA TRP A 72 9.53 13.41 6.77
C TRP A 72 8.55 14.52 7.19
N GLY A 73 7.29 14.18 7.44
CA GLY A 73 6.25 15.13 7.82
C GLY A 73 5.77 16.02 6.68
N ARG A 74 6.08 15.69 5.45
CA ARG A 74 5.69 16.44 4.24
C ARG A 74 5.49 15.51 3.07
N ASN A 75 4.85 15.99 2.01
CA ASN A 75 4.69 15.21 0.78
C ASN A 75 6.05 14.98 0.12
N PHE A 76 6.18 13.88 -0.61
CA PHE A 76 7.40 13.59 -1.37
C PHE A 76 7.07 13.25 -2.83
N GLU A 77 8.08 13.34 -3.67
CA GLU A 77 7.93 13.20 -5.11
C GLU A 77 7.62 11.77 -5.55
N ASP A 78 7.05 11.67 -6.75
CA ASP A 78 6.80 10.38 -7.39
C ASP A 78 8.11 9.77 -7.91
N GLU A 79 8.14 8.45 -7.94
CA GLU A 79 9.29 7.68 -8.45
C GLU A 79 8.81 6.71 -9.52
N CYS A 80 7.98 7.21 -10.43
CA CYS A 80 7.43 6.40 -11.52
C CYS A 80 8.49 6.11 -12.58
N LYS A 81 8.46 4.90 -13.12
CA LYS A 81 9.39 4.45 -14.16
C LYS A 81 8.61 3.96 -15.37
N PRO A 82 9.03 4.30 -16.61
CA PRO A 82 8.30 3.87 -17.81
C PRO A 82 8.17 2.36 -17.97
N ASP A 83 9.13 1.59 -17.46
CA ASP A 83 9.14 0.13 -17.55
C ASP A 83 8.47 -0.57 -16.36
N VAL A 84 8.05 0.17 -15.35
CA VAL A 84 7.34 -0.37 -14.19
C VAL A 84 5.87 0.04 -14.31
N LYS A 85 5.05 -0.93 -14.68
CA LYS A 85 3.66 -0.69 -15.11
C LYS A 85 2.65 -1.38 -14.20
N PHE A 86 1.43 -0.84 -14.19
CA PHE A 86 0.28 -1.46 -13.50
C PHE A 86 -0.32 -2.54 -14.41
N ASP A 87 0.45 -3.58 -14.69
CA ASP A 87 0.10 -4.62 -15.66
C ASP A 87 -0.46 -5.90 -15.04
N ARG A 88 -0.62 -5.92 -13.71
CA ARG A 88 -1.11 -7.10 -12.99
C ARG A 88 -1.65 -6.73 -11.61
N LYS A 89 -2.36 -7.69 -11.00
CA LYS A 89 -2.81 -7.55 -9.61
C LYS A 89 -1.65 -7.80 -8.63
N GLY A 90 -1.84 -7.36 -7.39
CA GLY A 90 -0.88 -7.59 -6.33
C GLY A 90 0.26 -6.58 -6.26
N LEU A 91 0.14 -5.45 -6.96
CA LEU A 91 1.15 -4.39 -6.89
C LEU A 91 0.84 -3.44 -5.74
N LEU A 92 1.90 -3.03 -5.04
CA LEU A 92 1.83 -2.06 -3.95
C LEU A 92 2.30 -0.70 -4.47
N ALA A 93 1.46 0.31 -4.33
CA ALA A 93 1.76 1.65 -4.84
C ALA A 93 1.29 2.73 -3.88
N MET A 94 1.84 3.94 -4.04
CA MET A 94 1.45 5.09 -3.23
C MET A 94 0.18 5.73 -3.76
N ALA A 95 -0.79 5.93 -2.87
CA ALA A 95 -1.93 6.78 -3.16
C ALA A 95 -1.50 8.24 -3.08
N ASN A 96 -2.09 9.10 -3.90
CA ASN A 96 -1.78 10.52 -3.89
C ASN A 96 -2.98 11.35 -4.36
N ALA A 97 -2.86 12.67 -4.24
CA ALA A 97 -3.89 13.63 -4.68
C ALA A 97 -3.37 14.47 -5.85
N GLY A 98 -2.47 13.90 -6.65
CA GLY A 98 -1.83 14.55 -7.79
C GLY A 98 -0.32 14.39 -7.72
N PRO A 99 0.44 14.94 -8.68
CA PRO A 99 1.89 14.78 -8.71
C PRO A 99 2.56 15.29 -7.44
N GLY A 100 3.49 14.49 -6.91
CA GLY A 100 4.31 14.90 -5.76
C GLY A 100 3.58 15.04 -4.44
N THR A 101 2.42 14.36 -4.28
CA THR A 101 1.64 14.47 -3.03
C THR A 101 1.62 13.17 -2.23
N ASN A 102 2.68 12.37 -2.32
CA ASN A 102 2.78 11.12 -1.57
C ASN A 102 2.95 11.39 -0.07
N GLY A 103 2.21 10.64 0.74
CA GLY A 103 2.27 10.72 2.21
C GLY A 103 2.38 9.34 2.82
N SER A 104 1.35 8.89 3.54
CA SER A 104 1.33 7.56 4.15
C SER A 104 0.36 6.59 3.48
N GLN A 105 -0.59 7.08 2.69
CA GLN A 105 -1.59 6.22 2.08
C GLN A 105 -1.01 5.41 0.93
N PHE A 106 -1.42 4.15 0.86
CA PHE A 106 -0.98 3.22 -0.18
C PHE A 106 -2.17 2.38 -0.64
N PHE A 107 -1.99 1.70 -1.76
CA PHE A 107 -3.00 0.74 -2.22
C PHE A 107 -2.33 -0.51 -2.78
N ILE A 108 -3.09 -1.61 -2.77
CA ILE A 108 -2.69 -2.89 -3.34
C ILE A 108 -3.68 -3.17 -4.48
N THR A 109 -3.17 -3.38 -5.69
CA THR A 109 -4.05 -3.62 -6.84
C THR A 109 -4.63 -5.03 -6.79
N THR A 110 -5.87 -5.15 -7.28
CA THR A 110 -6.54 -6.46 -7.39
C THR A 110 -6.87 -6.79 -8.84
N ALA A 111 -6.36 -5.98 -9.77
CA ALA A 111 -6.47 -6.18 -11.21
C ALA A 111 -5.38 -5.37 -11.90
N ALA A 112 -5.19 -5.56 -13.19
CA ALA A 112 -4.35 -4.68 -13.99
C ALA A 112 -5.05 -3.31 -14.09
N THR A 113 -4.30 -2.22 -13.83
CA THR A 113 -4.85 -0.87 -13.82
C THR A 113 -3.98 0.06 -14.67
N PRO A 114 -3.90 -0.18 -16.00
CA PRO A 114 -2.94 0.53 -16.85
C PRO A 114 -3.13 2.04 -16.89
N TRP A 115 -4.32 2.55 -16.57
CA TRP A 115 -4.57 3.99 -16.51
C TRP A 115 -3.84 4.69 -15.37
N LEU A 116 -3.27 3.94 -14.41
CA LEU A 116 -2.51 4.51 -13.29
C LEU A 116 -1.02 4.66 -13.61
N HIS A 117 -0.58 4.16 -14.76
CA HIS A 117 0.83 4.20 -15.16
C HIS A 117 1.37 5.63 -15.16
N MET A 118 2.53 5.83 -14.55
CA MET A 118 3.21 7.13 -14.40
C MET A 118 2.47 8.14 -13.50
N LYS A 119 1.38 7.72 -12.85
CA LYS A 119 0.63 8.59 -11.93
C LYS A 119 0.83 8.23 -10.48
N HIS A 120 1.17 6.97 -10.21
CA HIS A 120 1.39 6.46 -8.85
C HIS A 120 2.69 5.67 -8.81
N THR A 121 3.43 5.83 -7.73
CA THR A 121 4.70 5.14 -7.54
C THR A 121 4.47 3.69 -7.12
N ILE A 122 4.88 2.75 -7.97
CA ILE A 122 4.88 1.32 -7.64
C ILE A 122 6.15 1.04 -6.85
N PHE A 123 6.02 0.51 -5.63
CA PHE A 123 7.19 0.27 -4.78
C PHE A 123 7.23 -1.11 -4.15
N GLY A 124 6.34 -2.01 -4.52
CA GLY A 124 6.35 -3.38 -4.01
C GLY A 124 5.31 -4.27 -4.67
N GLU A 125 5.26 -5.52 -4.21
CA GLU A 125 4.27 -6.49 -4.69
C GLU A 125 3.95 -7.50 -3.59
N VAL A 126 2.77 -8.11 -3.68
CA VAL A 126 2.37 -9.19 -2.77
C VAL A 126 3.12 -10.46 -3.18
N VAL A 127 3.86 -11.05 -2.23
CA VAL A 127 4.58 -12.31 -2.47
C VAL A 127 3.98 -13.46 -1.67
N LYS A 128 3.15 -13.16 -0.67
CA LYS A 128 2.49 -14.18 0.15
C LYS A 128 1.20 -13.60 0.72
N GLY A 129 0.17 -14.44 0.79
CA GLY A 129 -1.11 -14.00 1.39
C GLY A 129 -2.03 -13.27 0.43
N TYR A 130 -1.91 -13.48 -0.87
CA TYR A 130 -2.83 -12.85 -1.82
C TYR A 130 -4.28 -13.29 -1.59
N ASP A 131 -4.50 -14.50 -1.06
CA ASP A 131 -5.82 -14.96 -0.66
C ASP A 131 -6.45 -14.05 0.41
N VAL A 132 -5.61 -13.46 1.28
CA VAL A 132 -6.07 -12.48 2.28
C VAL A 132 -6.50 -11.18 1.59
N VAL A 133 -5.73 -10.74 0.58
CA VAL A 133 -6.10 -9.57 -0.24
C VAL A 133 -7.46 -9.80 -0.89
N GLU A 134 -7.69 -11.00 -1.42
CA GLU A 134 -8.98 -11.35 -2.03
C GLU A 134 -10.12 -11.34 -1.02
N LYS A 135 -9.88 -11.77 0.21
CA LYS A 135 -10.90 -11.72 1.27
C LYS A 135 -11.30 -10.29 1.59
N ILE A 136 -10.32 -9.39 1.66
CA ILE A 136 -10.58 -7.97 1.91
C ILE A 136 -11.31 -7.37 0.70
N GLU A 137 -10.89 -7.71 -0.51
CA GLU A 137 -11.51 -7.23 -1.74
C GLU A 137 -13.00 -7.58 -1.82
N ARG A 138 -13.37 -8.75 -1.33
CA ARG A 138 -14.75 -9.24 -1.39
C ARG A 138 -15.63 -8.78 -0.24
N THR A 139 -15.08 -8.00 0.69
CA THR A 139 -15.86 -7.50 1.82
C THR A 139 -16.97 -6.57 1.32
N GLU A 140 -18.09 -6.57 2.03
CA GLU A 140 -19.20 -5.70 1.70
C GLU A 140 -18.82 -4.25 2.00
N THR A 141 -19.11 -3.34 1.06
CA THR A 141 -18.80 -1.91 1.19
C THR A 141 -20.06 -1.07 1.10
N ASP A 142 -19.95 0.17 1.63
CA ASP A 142 -21.03 1.15 1.52
C ASP A 142 -20.89 1.94 0.20
N MET A 143 -21.70 2.99 0.03
CA MET A 143 -21.71 3.80 -1.19
C MET A 143 -20.42 4.59 -1.41
N SER A 144 -19.59 4.72 -0.39
CA SER A 144 -18.29 5.40 -0.46
C SER A 144 -17.12 4.41 -0.60
N ASP A 145 -17.42 3.15 -0.91
CA ASP A 145 -16.43 2.07 -1.05
C ASP A 145 -15.70 1.76 0.27
N ARG A 146 -16.28 2.13 1.39
CA ARG A 146 -15.74 1.83 2.71
C ARG A 146 -16.28 0.47 3.17
N PRO A 147 -15.41 -0.46 3.61
CA PRO A 147 -15.89 -1.73 4.15
C PRO A 147 -16.85 -1.54 5.31
N LYS A 148 -18.00 -2.23 5.27
CA LYS A 148 -18.99 -2.17 6.34
C LYS A 148 -18.46 -2.80 7.62
N GLN A 149 -17.66 -3.86 7.48
CA GLN A 149 -16.94 -4.46 8.60
C GLN A 149 -15.50 -4.00 8.53
N LYS A 150 -14.97 -3.54 9.65
CA LYS A 150 -13.61 -3.00 9.70
C LYS A 150 -12.58 -4.00 9.16
N GLN A 151 -11.84 -3.59 8.15
CA GLN A 151 -10.69 -4.31 7.61
C GLN A 151 -9.47 -3.54 8.07
N GLN A 152 -8.68 -4.11 8.97
CA GLN A 152 -7.68 -3.35 9.72
C GLN A 152 -6.32 -4.04 9.67
N ILE A 153 -5.26 -3.24 9.61
CA ILE A 153 -3.90 -3.71 9.85
C ILE A 153 -3.74 -3.76 11.37
N VAL A 154 -3.66 -4.96 11.92
CA VAL A 154 -3.49 -5.14 13.36
C VAL A 154 -2.07 -4.78 13.75
N LYS A 155 -1.10 -5.22 12.96
CA LYS A 155 0.32 -4.95 13.18
C LYS A 155 1.07 -5.04 11.86
N ALA A 156 2.00 -4.12 11.65
CA ALA A 156 2.90 -4.17 10.50
C ALA A 156 4.35 -4.27 10.98
N SER A 157 5.17 -5.04 10.28
CA SER A 157 6.58 -5.22 10.61
C SER A 157 7.42 -5.36 9.36
N ILE A 158 8.73 -5.17 9.49
CA ILE A 158 9.68 -5.33 8.38
C ILE A 158 10.54 -6.56 8.65
N LYS A 159 10.66 -7.39 7.64
CA LYS A 159 11.50 -8.59 7.64
C LYS A 159 12.64 -8.36 6.65
N LYS A 160 13.85 -8.45 7.13
CA LYS A 160 15.07 -8.28 6.32
C LYS A 160 15.68 -9.66 6.06
N GLY A 161 16.07 -9.89 4.81
CA GLY A 161 16.68 -11.19 4.54
C GLY A 161 16.86 -11.49 3.10
#